data_89a1c129342a3c2882f4fe3521b178d4
#
_entry.id   89a1c129342a3c2882f4fe3521b178d4
#
_cell.length_a   1.000
_cell.length_b   1.000
_cell.length_c   1.000
_cell.angle_alpha   90.00
_cell.angle_beta   90.00
_cell.angle_gamma   90.00
#
_symmetry.space_group_name_H-M   'P 1'
#
loop_
_entity.id
_entity.type
_entity.pdbx_description
1 polymer ?
#
loop_
_entity_poly.entity_id
_entity_poly.type
_entity_poly.pdbx_seq_one_letter_code
_entity_poly.pdbx_strand_id
1 'polypeptide(L)'
;FIDGEATTAFIAEAFSEEDLQSLPASFADSAVAAVIDLSLDHEQLMSRSLQVSASLKDWSSASALVSRKQYKFGDCVYDLAVTSVAANTYRLTCINNPELSAEIELLSRQDALAVVKVNGIKQHAIFMQPKKGHLHCSVEGRSALYRDRIVLDGTAIEGVGGGRVVAPMHGMLLEVLVKSGDSVKKGQRLAVLEAMKMHYEILAEIDGTVGEVMVAAGTQVAADDLLLDIVIPETAMAHEGDK
;
A
#
# COMPACT_ATOMS: atom_id res chain seq x y z
N PHE A 1 44.27 -1.70 7.28
CA PHE A 1 44.30 -0.64 6.27
C PHE A 1 45.45 0.34 6.47
N ILE A 2 45.82 0.66 7.74
CA ILE A 2 46.82 1.69 8.04
C ILE A 2 48.23 1.24 7.60
N ASP A 3 48.52 -0.04 7.63
CA ASP A 3 49.86 -0.60 7.30
C ASP A 3 49.95 -1.16 5.86
N GLY A 4 48.92 -1.03 5.05
CA GLY A 4 48.90 -1.44 3.64
C GLY A 4 48.89 -2.94 3.39
N GLU A 5 48.65 -3.77 4.41
CA GLU A 5 48.64 -5.23 4.32
C GLU A 5 47.29 -5.85 3.93
N ALA A 6 46.28 -5.02 3.62
CA ALA A 6 44.96 -5.51 3.21
C ALA A 6 45.04 -6.21 1.85
N THR A 7 44.76 -7.49 1.82
CA THR A 7 44.67 -8.31 0.61
C THR A 7 43.24 -8.35 0.06
N THR A 8 43.06 -8.89 -1.15
CA THR A 8 41.72 -9.12 -1.71
C THR A 8 40.91 -10.15 -0.90
N ALA A 9 41.57 -10.97 -0.09
CA ALA A 9 40.96 -11.94 0.80
C ALA A 9 40.56 -11.35 2.17
N PHE A 10 40.89 -10.08 2.46
CA PHE A 10 40.72 -9.45 3.77
C PHE A 10 39.28 -9.58 4.29
N ILE A 11 38.30 -9.40 3.43
CA ILE A 11 36.87 -9.49 3.83
C ILE A 11 36.56 -10.92 4.25
N ALA A 12 36.99 -11.91 3.49
CA ALA A 12 36.72 -13.32 3.79
C ALA A 12 37.50 -13.84 5.02
N GLU A 13 38.62 -13.23 5.34
CA GLU A 13 39.48 -13.60 6.49
C GLU A 13 39.07 -12.87 7.78
N ALA A 14 38.62 -11.61 7.66
CA ALA A 14 38.37 -10.75 8.81
C ALA A 14 36.87 -10.72 9.24
N PHE A 15 35.95 -11.10 8.35
CA PHE A 15 34.53 -11.07 8.61
C PHE A 15 33.90 -12.45 8.45
N SER A 16 33.06 -12.83 9.40
CA SER A 16 32.22 -14.03 9.27
C SER A 16 31.03 -13.76 8.33
N GLU A 17 30.37 -14.82 7.85
CA GLU A 17 29.15 -14.67 7.07
C GLU A 17 28.04 -13.92 7.85
N GLU A 18 28.04 -14.04 9.18
CA GLU A 18 27.11 -13.32 10.06
C GLU A 18 27.40 -11.81 10.09
N ASP A 19 28.68 -11.42 10.07
CA ASP A 19 29.09 -10.00 10.04
C ASP A 19 28.77 -9.33 8.69
N LEU A 20 28.65 -10.12 7.62
CA LEU A 20 28.33 -9.65 6.27
C LEU A 20 26.81 -9.62 6.01
N GLN A 21 26.00 -10.20 6.89
CA GLN A 21 24.56 -10.11 6.78
C GLN A 21 24.10 -8.69 7.09
N SER A 22 23.25 -8.15 6.22
CA SER A 22 22.58 -6.88 6.49
C SER A 22 21.71 -7.02 7.74
N LEU A 23 21.90 -6.13 8.72
CA LEU A 23 21.04 -6.08 9.91
C LEU A 23 19.58 -5.96 9.48
N PRO A 24 18.68 -6.78 10.04
CA PRO A 24 17.26 -6.67 9.74
C PRO A 24 16.74 -5.28 10.15
N ALA A 25 15.83 -4.73 9.36
CA ALA A 25 15.20 -3.49 9.69
C ALA A 25 14.45 -3.61 11.02
N SER A 26 14.73 -2.68 11.93
CA SER A 26 14.03 -2.62 13.21
C SER A 26 12.60 -2.10 13.06
N PHE A 27 11.79 -2.25 14.12
CA PHE A 27 10.47 -1.60 14.17
C PHE A 27 10.60 -0.07 14.00
N ALA A 28 11.61 0.55 14.61
CA ALA A 28 11.85 1.99 14.49
C ALA A 28 12.17 2.41 13.04
N ASP A 29 12.99 1.63 12.32
CA ASP A 29 13.27 1.89 10.90
C ASP A 29 12.01 1.77 10.04
N SER A 30 11.17 0.76 10.34
CA SER A 30 9.86 0.57 9.68
C SER A 30 8.91 1.72 9.98
N ALA A 31 8.94 2.26 11.20
CA ALA A 31 8.16 3.43 11.59
C ALA A 31 8.60 4.69 10.83
N VAL A 32 9.91 4.91 10.67
CA VAL A 32 10.45 6.01 9.85
C VAL A 32 10.02 5.86 8.40
N ALA A 33 10.14 4.67 7.84
CA ALA A 33 9.69 4.39 6.47
C ALA A 33 8.20 4.70 6.29
N ALA A 34 7.35 4.31 7.26
CA ALA A 34 5.92 4.57 7.21
C ALA A 34 5.57 6.06 7.23
N VAL A 35 6.27 6.88 8.02
CA VAL A 35 6.06 8.33 8.06
C VAL A 35 6.53 8.99 6.77
N ILE A 36 7.66 8.56 6.20
CA ILE A 36 8.13 9.07 4.91
C ILE A 36 7.12 8.74 3.80
N ASP A 37 6.67 7.49 3.72
CA ASP A 37 5.68 7.04 2.73
C ASP A 37 4.36 7.81 2.86
N LEU A 38 3.85 7.99 4.10
CA LEU A 38 2.67 8.81 4.37
C LEU A 38 2.86 10.26 3.92
N SER A 39 4.05 10.82 4.14
CA SER A 39 4.35 12.20 3.72
C SER A 39 4.37 12.35 2.19
N LEU A 40 4.81 11.33 1.45
CA LEU A 40 4.78 11.28 -0.01
C LEU A 40 3.34 11.18 -0.53
N ASP A 41 2.53 10.29 0.09
CA ASP A 41 1.11 10.17 -0.23
C ASP A 41 0.38 11.50 -0.02
N HIS A 42 0.63 12.19 1.10
CA HIS A 42 0.03 13.51 1.38
C HIS A 42 0.42 14.56 0.34
N GLU A 43 1.69 14.63 -0.04
CA GLU A 43 2.14 15.56 -1.08
C GLU A 43 1.46 15.28 -2.42
N GLN A 44 1.35 14.02 -2.80
CA GLN A 44 0.68 13.61 -4.02
C GLN A 44 -0.81 13.96 -4.00
N LEU A 45 -1.50 13.74 -2.87
CA LEU A 45 -2.91 14.09 -2.70
C LEU A 45 -3.11 15.60 -2.75
N MET A 46 -2.25 16.38 -2.07
CA MET A 46 -2.33 17.83 -2.07
C MET A 46 -2.03 18.44 -3.44
N SER A 47 -1.10 17.86 -4.21
CA SER A 47 -0.80 18.32 -5.57
C SER A 47 -1.98 18.14 -6.54
N ARG A 48 -2.85 17.16 -6.27
CA ARG A 48 -4.08 16.88 -7.06
C ARG A 48 -5.28 17.66 -6.58
N SER A 49 -5.22 18.24 -5.39
CA SER A 49 -6.34 18.97 -4.77
C SER A 49 -6.26 20.46 -5.13
N LEU A 50 -7.30 20.97 -5.80
CA LEU A 50 -7.33 22.36 -6.29
C LEU A 50 -7.69 23.39 -5.21
N GLN A 51 -8.23 22.98 -4.04
CA GLN A 51 -8.82 23.91 -3.07
C GLN A 51 -8.58 23.57 -1.59
N VAL A 52 -7.75 22.58 -1.28
CA VAL A 52 -7.47 22.21 0.12
C VAL A 52 -6.26 22.98 0.62
N SER A 53 -6.45 23.73 1.72
CA SER A 53 -5.34 24.43 2.37
C SER A 53 -4.35 23.45 3.00
N ALA A 54 -3.06 23.73 2.87
CA ALA A 54 -2.01 22.94 3.52
C ALA A 54 -2.15 22.88 5.06
N SER A 55 -2.83 23.87 5.67
CA SER A 55 -3.12 23.89 7.10
C SER A 55 -4.15 22.85 7.55
N LEU A 56 -4.88 22.24 6.61
CA LEU A 56 -5.83 21.15 6.87
C LEU A 56 -5.18 19.76 6.77
N LYS A 57 -3.89 19.70 6.49
CA LYS A 57 -3.12 18.45 6.53
C LYS A 57 -3.26 17.82 7.92
N ASP A 58 -3.60 16.54 7.94
CA ASP A 58 -3.78 15.76 9.19
C ASP A 58 -4.90 16.27 10.12
N TRP A 59 -5.75 17.20 9.66
CA TRP A 59 -6.87 17.70 10.45
C TRP A 59 -8.06 16.74 10.42
N SER A 60 -8.66 16.50 11.57
CA SER A 60 -9.90 15.76 11.73
C SER A 60 -10.80 16.42 12.77
N SER A 61 -12.10 16.44 12.51
CA SER A 61 -13.09 17.09 13.39
C SER A 61 -13.52 16.23 14.59
N ALA A 62 -13.28 14.93 14.57
CA ALA A 62 -13.86 14.01 15.53
C ALA A 62 -12.84 13.22 16.35
N SER A 63 -11.76 12.73 15.75
CA SER A 63 -10.73 11.93 16.41
C SER A 63 -9.41 12.05 15.67
N ALA A 64 -8.31 11.62 16.30
CA ALA A 64 -7.03 11.56 15.61
C ALA A 64 -7.11 10.69 14.35
N LEU A 65 -6.56 11.19 13.25
CA LEU A 65 -6.49 10.43 11.99
C LEU A 65 -5.52 9.26 12.18
N VAL A 66 -6.01 8.05 11.91
CA VAL A 66 -5.22 6.83 11.97
C VAL A 66 -5.09 6.26 10.57
N SER A 67 -3.87 6.20 10.06
CA SER A 67 -3.53 5.53 8.80
C SER A 67 -2.94 4.17 9.10
N ARG A 68 -3.28 3.15 8.30
CA ARG A 68 -2.72 1.81 8.45
C ARG A 68 -1.71 1.55 7.35
N LYS A 69 -0.56 1.01 7.72
CA LYS A 69 0.48 0.56 6.80
C LYS A 69 0.88 -0.87 7.16
N GLN A 70 1.06 -1.73 6.17
CA GLN A 70 1.48 -3.10 6.40
C GLN A 70 2.73 -3.41 5.59
N TYR A 71 3.87 -3.48 6.26
CA TYR A 71 5.14 -3.77 5.62
C TYR A 71 5.55 -5.23 5.82
N LYS A 72 5.90 -5.88 4.71
CA LYS A 72 6.60 -7.15 4.72
C LYS A 72 8.10 -6.90 4.53
N PHE A 73 8.90 -7.41 5.44
CA PHE A 73 10.35 -7.40 5.39
C PHE A 73 10.89 -8.81 5.73
N GLY A 74 11.45 -9.50 4.74
CA GLY A 74 11.80 -10.93 4.90
C GLY A 74 10.56 -11.73 5.31
N ASP A 75 10.66 -12.44 6.42
CA ASP A 75 9.57 -13.22 7.02
C ASP A 75 8.74 -12.43 8.04
N CYS A 76 9.21 -11.23 8.43
CA CYS A 76 8.50 -10.37 9.36
C CYS A 76 7.45 -9.51 8.65
N VAL A 77 6.29 -9.37 9.26
CA VAL A 77 5.22 -8.47 8.83
C VAL A 77 4.91 -7.51 9.97
N TYR A 78 5.15 -6.22 9.74
CA TYR A 78 4.73 -5.16 10.66
C TYR A 78 3.41 -4.56 10.17
N ASP A 79 2.40 -4.66 11.01
CA ASP A 79 1.10 -4.02 10.80
C ASP A 79 1.05 -2.77 11.68
N LEU A 80 1.17 -1.60 11.07
CA LEU A 80 1.41 -0.33 11.73
C LEU A 80 0.15 0.53 11.72
N ALA A 81 -0.29 0.97 12.89
CA ALA A 81 -1.22 2.07 13.06
C ALA A 81 -0.42 3.38 13.20
N VAL A 82 -0.57 4.29 12.24
CA VAL A 82 0.08 5.60 12.22
C VAL A 82 -0.95 6.63 12.64
N THR A 83 -0.80 7.19 13.83
CA THR A 83 -1.69 8.19 14.40
C THR A 83 -1.03 9.57 14.35
N SER A 84 -1.67 10.55 13.72
CA SER A 84 -1.21 11.95 13.75
C SER A 84 -1.48 12.53 15.13
N VAL A 85 -0.43 13.00 15.81
CA VAL A 85 -0.48 13.57 17.18
C VAL A 85 -0.39 15.08 17.13
N ALA A 86 0.47 15.60 16.25
CA ALA A 86 0.66 17.03 16.00
C ALA A 86 1.15 17.23 14.56
N ALA A 87 1.33 18.48 14.15
CA ALA A 87 1.89 18.79 12.84
C ALA A 87 3.23 18.08 12.65
N ASN A 88 3.32 17.23 11.63
CA ASN A 88 4.49 16.40 11.29
C ASN A 88 4.96 15.45 12.41
N THR A 89 4.13 15.21 13.43
CA THR A 89 4.44 14.30 14.55
C THR A 89 3.44 13.16 14.56
N TYR A 90 3.95 11.96 14.53
CA TYR A 90 3.17 10.73 14.39
C TYR A 90 3.56 9.73 15.48
N ARG A 91 2.55 9.07 16.03
CA ARG A 91 2.75 7.91 16.91
C ARG A 91 2.43 6.66 16.11
N LEU A 92 3.38 5.75 16.07
CA LEU A 92 3.24 4.46 15.41
C LEU A 92 3.18 3.35 16.45
N THR A 93 2.23 2.45 16.26
CA THR A 93 2.06 1.27 17.12
C THR A 93 1.91 0.05 16.24
N CYS A 94 2.59 -1.04 16.58
CA CYS A 94 2.38 -2.31 15.90
C CYS A 94 1.06 -2.93 16.38
N ILE A 95 0.14 -3.19 15.46
CA ILE A 95 -1.20 -3.71 15.79
C ILE A 95 -1.09 -5.12 16.40
N ASN A 96 -0.17 -5.93 15.87
CA ASN A 96 0.05 -7.31 16.34
C ASN A 96 0.88 -7.40 17.62
N ASN A 97 1.59 -6.33 18.00
CA ASN A 97 2.37 -6.23 19.23
C ASN A 97 2.36 -4.78 19.75
N PRO A 98 1.36 -4.39 20.56
CA PRO A 98 1.18 -3.02 21.03
C PRO A 98 2.32 -2.47 21.91
N GLU A 99 3.21 -3.33 22.41
CA GLU A 99 4.41 -2.90 23.16
C GLU A 99 5.43 -2.21 22.23
N LEU A 100 5.39 -2.56 20.94
CA LEU A 100 6.21 -1.89 19.93
C LEU A 100 5.52 -0.59 19.52
N SER A 101 6.05 0.53 20.02
CA SER A 101 5.60 1.86 19.67
C SER A 101 6.78 2.79 19.44
N ALA A 102 6.61 3.77 18.57
CA ALA A 102 7.60 4.82 18.32
C ALA A 102 6.89 6.14 18.05
N GLU A 103 7.50 7.24 18.49
CA GLU A 103 7.09 8.59 18.13
C GLU A 103 8.09 9.16 17.11
N ILE A 104 7.56 9.57 15.96
CA ILE A 104 8.35 10.08 14.84
C ILE A 104 7.92 11.51 14.55
N GLU A 105 8.86 12.44 14.64
CA GLU A 105 8.70 13.83 14.18
C GLU A 105 9.46 14.02 12.87
N LEU A 106 8.78 14.34 11.78
CA LEU A 106 9.39 14.64 10.49
C LEU A 106 9.82 16.12 10.48
N LEU A 107 11.13 16.36 10.62
CA LEU A 107 11.71 17.72 10.69
C LEU A 107 11.83 18.37 9.31
N SER A 108 12.32 17.60 8.34
CA SER A 108 12.46 18.05 6.96
C SER A 108 12.49 16.85 6.00
N ARG A 109 12.04 17.09 4.78
CA ARG A 109 12.15 16.14 3.68
C ARG A 109 12.45 16.93 2.41
N GLN A 110 13.56 16.60 1.77
CA GLN A 110 13.99 17.21 0.51
C GLN A 110 14.57 16.13 -0.39
N ASP A 111 14.11 16.05 -1.63
CA ASP A 111 14.51 15.06 -2.61
C ASP A 111 14.47 13.62 -2.03
N ALA A 112 15.63 13.00 -1.89
CA ALA A 112 15.80 11.65 -1.36
C ALA A 112 16.23 11.61 0.13
N LEU A 113 16.30 12.76 0.82
CA LEU A 113 16.75 12.87 2.20
C LEU A 113 15.62 13.30 3.11
N ALA A 114 15.43 12.59 4.21
CA ALA A 114 14.56 13.00 5.32
C ALA A 114 15.35 13.12 6.62
N VAL A 115 15.03 14.13 7.41
CA VAL A 115 15.53 14.30 8.77
C VAL A 115 14.36 14.09 9.72
N VAL A 116 14.49 13.11 10.60
CA VAL A 116 13.45 12.71 11.54
C VAL A 116 13.97 12.73 12.97
N LYS A 117 13.07 12.84 13.95
CA LYS A 117 13.37 12.44 15.33
C LYS A 117 12.61 11.17 15.63
N VAL A 118 13.29 10.16 16.10
CA VAL A 118 12.75 8.87 16.56
C VAL A 118 12.85 8.86 18.08
N ASN A 119 11.73 8.89 18.77
CA ASN A 119 11.68 8.97 20.24
C ASN A 119 12.60 10.09 20.80
N GLY A 120 12.60 11.26 20.14
CA GLY A 120 13.42 12.41 20.51
C GLY A 120 14.86 12.42 19.97
N ILE A 121 15.36 11.34 19.39
CA ILE A 121 16.72 11.24 18.82
C ILE A 121 16.67 11.60 17.33
N LYS A 122 17.47 12.60 16.95
CA LYS A 122 17.58 13.02 15.55
C LYS A 122 18.33 11.99 14.72
N GLN A 123 17.74 11.60 13.59
CA GLN A 123 18.30 10.63 12.64
C GLN A 123 18.12 11.12 11.20
N HIS A 124 18.92 10.56 10.29
CA HIS A 124 18.85 10.83 8.86
C HIS A 124 18.39 9.57 8.14
N ALA A 125 17.46 9.76 7.23
CA ALA A 125 16.98 8.70 6.37
C ALA A 125 17.16 9.09 4.91
N ILE A 126 17.71 8.17 4.12
CA ILE A 126 17.76 8.28 2.67
C ILE A 126 16.68 7.37 2.12
N PHE A 127 15.87 7.87 1.19
CA PHE A 127 14.77 7.10 0.67
C PHE A 127 14.61 7.28 -0.84
N MET A 128 13.98 6.29 -1.47
CA MET A 128 13.57 6.32 -2.86
C MET A 128 12.28 5.52 -3.04
N GLN A 129 11.28 6.11 -3.68
CA GLN A 129 10.03 5.44 -4.00
C GLN A 129 9.95 5.23 -5.52
N PRO A 130 10.42 4.07 -6.05
CA PRO A 130 10.42 3.80 -7.49
C PRO A 130 9.00 3.66 -8.06
N LYS A 131 8.09 3.17 -7.25
CA LYS A 131 6.65 3.07 -7.54
C LYS A 131 5.84 3.05 -6.25
N LYS A 132 4.57 3.37 -6.33
CA LYS A 132 3.65 3.35 -5.18
C LYS A 132 3.66 1.98 -4.49
N GLY A 133 3.70 1.98 -3.16
CA GLY A 133 3.79 0.78 -2.35
C GLY A 133 5.17 0.13 -2.24
N HIS A 134 6.21 0.71 -2.85
CA HIS A 134 7.60 0.26 -2.73
C HIS A 134 8.47 1.43 -2.29
N LEU A 135 9.01 1.35 -1.10
CA LEU A 135 9.91 2.35 -0.54
C LEU A 135 11.25 1.72 -0.17
N HIS A 136 12.32 2.11 -0.85
CA HIS A 136 13.67 1.88 -0.36
C HIS A 136 13.97 2.94 0.69
N CYS A 137 14.34 2.53 1.88
CA CYS A 137 14.70 3.45 2.95
C CYS A 137 15.94 2.94 3.68
N SER A 138 16.89 3.84 3.90
CA SER A 138 18.07 3.62 4.70
C SER A 138 18.06 4.59 5.88
N VAL A 139 18.06 4.05 7.09
CA VAL A 139 18.10 4.80 8.34
C VAL A 139 19.40 4.48 9.05
N GLU A 140 20.25 5.48 9.28
CA GLU A 140 21.54 5.31 9.96
C GLU A 140 22.35 4.10 9.41
N GLY A 141 22.38 3.94 8.09
CA GLY A 141 23.14 2.87 7.42
C GLY A 141 22.41 1.52 7.31
N ARG A 142 21.27 1.33 7.94
CA ARG A 142 20.45 0.12 7.77
C ARG A 142 19.47 0.35 6.62
N SER A 143 19.64 -0.38 5.54
CA SER A 143 18.85 -0.24 4.32
C SER A 143 17.86 -1.39 4.17
N ALA A 144 16.63 -1.05 3.80
CA ALA A 144 15.59 -2.04 3.54
C ALA A 144 14.65 -1.60 2.41
N LEU A 145 14.04 -2.59 1.75
CA LEU A 145 12.92 -2.39 0.83
C LEU A 145 11.63 -2.68 1.57
N TYR A 146 10.83 -1.65 1.78
CA TYR A 146 9.51 -1.74 2.38
C TYR A 146 8.47 -1.90 1.27
N ARG A 147 7.66 -2.96 1.38
CA ARG A 147 6.53 -3.22 0.48
C ARG A 147 5.25 -3.07 1.28
N ASP A 148 4.50 -2.01 1.02
CA ASP A 148 3.20 -1.78 1.65
C ASP A 148 2.16 -2.73 1.02
N ARG A 149 1.82 -3.78 1.75
CA ARG A 149 0.87 -4.79 1.30
C ARG A 149 -0.53 -4.24 1.10
N ILE A 150 -0.95 -3.27 1.91
CA ILE A 150 -2.27 -2.64 1.76
C ILE A 150 -2.37 -1.94 0.40
N VAL A 151 -1.32 -1.20 0.02
CA VAL A 151 -1.27 -0.54 -1.29
C VAL A 151 -1.10 -1.57 -2.40
N LEU A 152 -0.23 -2.57 -2.23
CA LEU A 152 0.04 -3.56 -3.27
C LEU A 152 -1.14 -4.51 -3.48
N ASP A 153 -1.79 -4.95 -2.40
CA ASP A 153 -3.01 -5.75 -2.47
C ASP A 153 -4.17 -4.89 -3.00
N GLY A 154 -4.25 -3.60 -2.61
CA GLY A 154 -5.16 -2.60 -3.17
C GLY A 154 -4.86 -2.27 -4.63
N THR A 155 -3.57 -2.09 -5.01
CA THR A 155 -3.18 -1.91 -6.42
C THR A 155 -3.14 -3.23 -7.19
N ALA A 156 -3.03 -4.39 -6.53
CA ALA A 156 -3.32 -5.67 -7.16
C ALA A 156 -4.84 -5.83 -7.39
N ILE A 157 -5.66 -5.22 -6.55
CA ILE A 157 -7.10 -5.03 -6.77
C ILE A 157 -7.36 -3.91 -7.81
N GLU A 158 -6.51 -2.87 -7.88
CA GLU A 158 -6.57 -1.79 -8.89
C GLU A 158 -5.73 -2.08 -10.15
N GLY A 159 -4.70 -2.89 -10.08
CA GLY A 159 -3.76 -3.21 -11.19
C GLY A 159 -3.97 -4.60 -11.79
N VAL A 160 -4.66 -5.51 -11.12
CA VAL A 160 -5.55 -6.53 -11.63
C VAL A 160 -6.92 -5.85 -11.66
N GLY A 161 -7.00 -4.77 -12.43
CA GLY A 161 -8.17 -3.96 -12.55
C GLY A 161 -9.37 -4.82 -12.85
N GLY A 162 -10.39 -4.71 -12.02
CA GLY A 162 -11.70 -5.14 -12.39
C GLY A 162 -12.03 -6.62 -12.16
N GLY A 163 -11.22 -7.39 -11.47
CA GLY A 163 -11.64 -8.75 -11.09
C GLY A 163 -12.83 -8.73 -10.13
N ARG A 164 -12.86 -7.81 -9.19
CA ARG A 164 -13.97 -7.66 -8.25
C ARG A 164 -14.99 -6.66 -8.77
N VAL A 165 -16.18 -7.14 -9.05
CA VAL A 165 -17.30 -6.31 -9.48
C VAL A 165 -18.17 -6.00 -8.27
N VAL A 166 -18.22 -4.73 -7.88
CA VAL A 166 -19.00 -4.25 -6.72
C VAL A 166 -20.19 -3.41 -7.12
N ALA A 167 -21.18 -3.30 -6.24
CA ALA A 167 -22.32 -2.43 -6.45
C ALA A 167 -21.90 -0.95 -6.33
N PRO A 168 -22.17 -0.09 -7.33
CA PRO A 168 -21.78 1.32 -7.29
C PRO A 168 -22.62 2.15 -6.30
N MET A 169 -23.76 1.65 -5.87
CA MET A 169 -24.69 2.32 -4.96
C MET A 169 -25.68 1.33 -4.35
N HIS A 170 -26.42 1.77 -3.34
CA HIS A 170 -27.53 1.00 -2.77
C HIS A 170 -28.65 0.80 -3.79
N GLY A 171 -29.11 -0.42 -3.96
CA GLY A 171 -30.17 -0.75 -4.91
C GLY A 171 -30.60 -2.21 -4.88
N MET A 172 -31.47 -2.58 -5.79
CA MET A 172 -31.91 -3.95 -5.98
C MET A 172 -31.27 -4.51 -7.26
N LEU A 173 -30.61 -5.66 -7.16
CA LEU A 173 -30.04 -6.34 -8.33
C LEU A 173 -31.17 -7.00 -9.11
N LEU A 174 -31.54 -6.41 -10.26
CA LEU A 174 -32.64 -6.93 -11.07
C LEU A 174 -32.28 -8.21 -11.80
N GLU A 175 -31.11 -8.19 -12.44
CA GLU A 175 -30.65 -9.29 -13.26
C GLU A 175 -29.16 -9.53 -13.08
N VAL A 176 -28.73 -10.79 -13.12
CA VAL A 176 -27.34 -11.21 -13.26
C VAL A 176 -27.25 -11.97 -14.58
N LEU A 177 -26.47 -11.46 -15.53
CA LEU A 177 -26.42 -11.91 -16.92
C LEU A 177 -25.31 -12.95 -17.19
N VAL A 178 -24.47 -13.21 -16.18
CA VAL A 178 -23.30 -14.10 -16.26
C VAL A 178 -23.33 -15.13 -15.14
N LYS A 179 -22.64 -16.26 -15.35
CA LYS A 179 -22.51 -17.34 -14.39
C LYS A 179 -21.03 -17.61 -14.12
N SER A 180 -20.75 -18.25 -12.98
CA SER A 180 -19.42 -18.77 -12.69
C SER A 180 -18.91 -19.66 -13.83
N GLY A 181 -17.70 -19.38 -14.32
CA GLY A 181 -17.06 -20.04 -15.45
C GLY A 181 -17.28 -19.34 -16.81
N ASP A 182 -18.14 -18.33 -16.92
CA ASP A 182 -18.35 -17.61 -18.18
C ASP A 182 -17.13 -16.73 -18.52
N SER A 183 -16.72 -16.74 -19.79
CA SER A 183 -15.71 -15.80 -20.29
C SER A 183 -16.36 -14.45 -20.62
N VAL A 184 -15.80 -13.38 -20.11
CA VAL A 184 -16.29 -12.01 -20.28
C VAL A 184 -15.22 -11.09 -20.87
N LYS A 185 -15.66 -10.08 -21.61
CA LYS A 185 -14.80 -9.07 -22.20
C LYS A 185 -15.04 -7.73 -21.52
N LYS A 186 -14.02 -6.88 -21.49
CA LYS A 186 -14.12 -5.50 -21.01
C LYS A 186 -15.27 -4.77 -21.71
N GLY A 187 -16.11 -4.12 -20.91
CA GLY A 187 -17.34 -3.46 -21.38
C GLY A 187 -18.54 -4.40 -21.56
N GLN A 188 -18.41 -5.69 -21.34
CA GLN A 188 -19.54 -6.62 -21.39
C GLN A 188 -20.44 -6.41 -20.17
N ARG A 189 -21.74 -6.42 -20.39
CA ARG A 189 -22.76 -6.29 -19.33
C ARG A 189 -22.81 -7.55 -18.48
N LEU A 190 -22.65 -7.37 -17.17
CA LEU A 190 -22.61 -8.44 -16.18
C LEU A 190 -23.91 -8.53 -15.37
N ALA A 191 -24.46 -7.38 -14.98
CA ALA A 191 -25.65 -7.31 -14.16
C ALA A 191 -26.40 -5.99 -14.37
N VAL A 192 -27.65 -5.92 -13.89
CA VAL A 192 -28.47 -4.72 -13.89
C VAL A 192 -28.90 -4.43 -12.45
N LEU A 193 -28.57 -3.24 -11.96
CA LEU A 193 -28.95 -2.72 -10.66
C LEU A 193 -30.04 -1.67 -10.81
N GLU A 194 -31.15 -1.76 -10.06
CA GLU A 194 -32.13 -0.71 -9.92
C GLU A 194 -31.86 0.11 -8.66
N ALA A 195 -31.65 1.40 -8.84
CA ALA A 195 -31.51 2.35 -7.74
C ALA A 195 -32.28 3.64 -8.09
N MET A 196 -33.05 4.17 -7.16
CA MET A 196 -33.83 5.41 -7.34
C MET A 196 -34.74 5.40 -8.61
N LYS A 197 -35.31 4.24 -8.95
CA LYS A 197 -36.13 4.02 -10.17
C LYS A 197 -35.38 4.18 -11.49
N MET A 198 -34.06 4.07 -11.46
CA MET A 198 -33.18 4.05 -12.63
C MET A 198 -32.43 2.72 -12.70
N HIS A 199 -32.19 2.26 -13.91
CA HIS A 199 -31.47 1.04 -14.16
C HIS A 199 -30.01 1.39 -14.46
N TYR A 200 -29.08 0.79 -13.72
CA TYR A 200 -27.63 0.93 -13.90
C TYR A 200 -27.06 -0.38 -14.41
N GLU A 201 -26.40 -0.32 -15.54
CA GLU A 201 -25.68 -1.47 -16.08
C GLU A 201 -24.33 -1.60 -15.42
N ILE A 202 -24.05 -2.77 -14.87
CA ILE A 202 -22.74 -3.13 -14.31
C ILE A 202 -21.97 -3.84 -15.40
N LEU A 203 -20.83 -3.27 -15.78
CA LEU A 203 -20.01 -3.73 -16.90
C LEU A 203 -18.72 -4.35 -16.39
N ALA A 204 -18.16 -5.30 -17.14
CA ALA A 204 -16.82 -5.81 -16.90
C ALA A 204 -15.76 -4.75 -17.17
N GLU A 205 -14.86 -4.54 -16.22
CA GLU A 205 -13.75 -3.60 -16.40
C GLU A 205 -12.54 -4.23 -17.10
N ILE A 206 -12.48 -5.57 -17.11
CA ILE A 206 -11.38 -6.35 -17.72
C ILE A 206 -11.93 -7.56 -18.50
N ASP A 207 -11.05 -8.13 -19.34
CA ASP A 207 -11.24 -9.44 -19.95
C ASP A 207 -10.88 -10.54 -18.94
N GLY A 208 -11.69 -11.60 -18.86
CA GLY A 208 -11.39 -12.70 -17.95
C GLY A 208 -12.50 -13.75 -17.91
N THR A 209 -12.45 -14.59 -16.87
CA THR A 209 -13.47 -15.60 -16.60
C THR A 209 -14.15 -15.30 -15.28
N VAL A 210 -15.48 -15.31 -15.23
CA VAL A 210 -16.24 -15.12 -14.00
C VAL A 210 -15.89 -16.24 -13.02
N GLY A 211 -15.34 -15.90 -11.86
CA GLY A 211 -15.00 -16.82 -10.79
C GLY A 211 -16.25 -17.20 -10.01
N GLU A 212 -16.60 -16.43 -9.01
CA GLU A 212 -17.77 -16.66 -8.16
C GLU A 212 -18.79 -15.54 -8.28
N VAL A 213 -20.07 -15.88 -8.33
CA VAL A 213 -21.18 -14.93 -8.26
C VAL A 213 -21.75 -14.98 -6.85
N MET A 214 -21.57 -13.89 -6.09
CA MET A 214 -21.89 -13.82 -4.67
C MET A 214 -23.35 -13.43 -4.40
N VAL A 215 -24.01 -12.79 -5.36
CA VAL A 215 -25.37 -12.21 -5.19
C VAL A 215 -26.30 -12.68 -6.29
N ALA A 216 -27.51 -13.07 -5.91
CA ALA A 216 -28.54 -13.49 -6.85
C ALA A 216 -29.42 -12.30 -7.31
N ALA A 217 -30.05 -12.43 -8.47
CA ALA A 217 -31.07 -11.49 -8.91
C ALA A 217 -32.22 -11.39 -7.89
N GLY A 218 -32.75 -10.20 -7.69
CA GLY A 218 -33.79 -9.90 -6.69
C GLY A 218 -33.24 -9.58 -5.30
N THR A 219 -31.91 -9.57 -5.09
CA THR A 219 -31.29 -9.24 -3.80
C THR A 219 -31.05 -7.73 -3.69
N GLN A 220 -31.31 -7.19 -2.51
CA GLN A 220 -30.95 -5.80 -2.20
C GLN A 220 -29.47 -5.75 -1.79
N VAL A 221 -28.72 -4.82 -2.38
CA VAL A 221 -27.29 -4.63 -2.16
C VAL A 221 -26.99 -3.21 -1.68
N ALA A 222 -25.95 -3.09 -0.86
CA ALA A 222 -25.37 -1.81 -0.45
C ALA A 222 -24.29 -1.36 -1.44
N ALA A 223 -23.92 -0.08 -1.37
CA ALA A 223 -22.74 0.39 -2.08
C ALA A 223 -21.51 -0.40 -1.61
N ASP A 224 -20.63 -0.73 -2.56
CA ASP A 224 -19.40 -1.52 -2.36
C ASP A 224 -19.61 -3.00 -2.01
N ASP A 225 -20.86 -3.51 -1.97
CA ASP A 225 -21.09 -4.95 -1.86
C ASP A 225 -20.52 -5.70 -3.06
N LEU A 226 -19.80 -6.79 -2.80
CA LEU A 226 -19.23 -7.63 -3.83
C LEU A 226 -20.33 -8.45 -4.53
N LEU A 227 -20.46 -8.28 -5.83
CA LEU A 227 -21.45 -8.96 -6.66
C LEU A 227 -20.91 -10.25 -7.31
N LEU A 228 -19.73 -10.14 -7.90
CA LEU A 228 -19.03 -11.26 -8.52
C LEU A 228 -17.53 -10.92 -8.66
N ASP A 229 -16.72 -11.90 -8.95
CA ASP A 229 -15.31 -11.74 -9.29
C ASP A 229 -15.00 -12.26 -10.71
N ILE A 230 -14.00 -11.65 -11.35
CA ILE A 230 -13.48 -12.04 -12.66
C ILE A 230 -12.02 -12.43 -12.49
N VAL A 231 -11.67 -13.66 -12.86
CA VAL A 231 -10.31 -14.19 -12.80
C VAL A 231 -9.63 -13.99 -14.15
N ILE A 232 -8.45 -13.39 -14.15
CA ILE A 232 -7.62 -13.28 -15.35
C ILE A 232 -6.90 -14.61 -15.54
N PRO A 233 -6.99 -15.27 -16.72
CA PRO A 233 -6.18 -16.45 -16.97
C PRO A 233 -4.69 -16.10 -17.00
N GLU A 234 -3.87 -16.84 -16.26
CA GLU A 234 -2.41 -16.63 -16.11
C GLU A 234 -1.63 -16.52 -17.43
N THR A 235 -2.22 -16.93 -18.54
CA THR A 235 -1.59 -16.93 -19.88
C THR A 235 -1.46 -15.52 -20.49
N ALA A 236 -2.09 -14.50 -19.94
CA ALA A 236 -2.04 -13.14 -20.47
C ALA A 236 -0.85 -12.30 -19.95
N MET A 237 -0.12 -12.78 -18.95
CA MET A 237 1.02 -12.06 -18.36
C MET A 237 2.37 -12.29 -19.06
N ALA A 238 2.43 -13.09 -20.13
CA ALA A 238 3.68 -13.50 -20.79
C ALA A 238 4.08 -12.69 -22.04
N HIS A 239 3.38 -11.61 -22.37
CA HIS A 239 3.62 -10.93 -23.69
C HIS A 239 3.82 -9.40 -23.64
N GLU A 240 4.26 -8.81 -22.52
CA GLU A 240 4.71 -7.40 -22.52
C GLU A 240 6.13 -7.22 -21.93
N GLY A 241 7.07 -7.97 -22.45
CA GLY A 241 8.46 -7.90 -22.01
C GLY A 241 9.47 -8.12 -23.12
N ASP A 242 9.17 -7.70 -24.39
CA ASP A 242 10.22 -7.62 -25.42
C ASP A 242 9.79 -6.72 -26.59
N LYS A 243 10.06 -5.41 -26.46
CA LYS A 243 10.35 -4.49 -27.57
C LYS A 243 10.95 -3.21 -27.03
#